data_5efc0d2b8e1563c3361c48e0a2ae1ac2
#
_entry.id   5efc0d2b8e1563c3361c48e0a2ae1ac2
#
_cell.length_a   1.000
_cell.length_b   1.000
_cell.length_c   1.000
_cell.angle_alpha   90.00
_cell.angle_beta   90.00
_cell.angle_gamma   90.00
#
_symmetry.space_group_name_H-M   'P 1'
#
loop_
_entity.id
_entity.type
_entity.pdbx_description
1 polymer ?
#
loop_
_entity_poly.entity_id
_entity_poly.type
_entity_poly.pdbx_seq_one_letter_code
_entity_poly.pdbx_strand_id
1 'polypeptide(L)'
;MNPESMLAALPGYAISPESIQVLPNAKAYRACLLERIRAATRRIVIVALYLQEDEAGQEVLDALYQAKAERPGLEITIVVDWFRARRGLLGGGRQPGNAAWYQAQRQLRGLDIVIHGVPVQTRELFGVLHLKGSIIDDCVIYTGASLNNVYLHRFDRYRLDRYHLFQSPGLADAMVDLVRRLLHHTATPRLDLPAPPATRNLRGDIRRLRARLRRMAYEAPASVAGQGLRVIPLLGVGRGNPLNRALCALLAAARTQLIISTPYFNPPRVVMRELDHALERGVHVELIVGDRTANDFYIAPGEPFSASGALPYLYEDNLRAFARRRHAAIASGQLQVRIWNDPGHTFHAKGVWVDQRFSLLTGNNLNPRGFNLDLENGLLIDDPQGQWLEPREAELTELRRHAPKIASAEALGVKAEHPKEVRKFLRRLRFSRLEPLIKRVL
;
A
#
# COMPACT_ATOMS: atom_id res chain seq x y z
N MET A 1 -22.05 12.69 -14.17
CA MET A 1 -22.37 11.32 -13.71
C MET A 1 -22.31 11.34 -12.18
N ASN A 2 -23.31 10.79 -11.49
CA ASN A 2 -23.29 10.65 -10.03
C ASN A 2 -22.08 9.79 -9.64
N PRO A 3 -21.33 10.12 -8.56
CA PRO A 3 -20.18 9.35 -8.11
C PRO A 3 -20.47 7.86 -7.90
N GLU A 4 -21.60 7.52 -7.33
CA GLU A 4 -22.02 6.12 -7.10
C GLU A 4 -22.26 5.39 -8.45
N SER A 5 -22.94 6.03 -9.40
CA SER A 5 -23.14 5.47 -10.75
C SER A 5 -21.80 5.27 -11.49
N MET A 6 -20.84 6.16 -11.27
CA MET A 6 -19.50 6.01 -11.82
C MET A 6 -18.79 4.77 -11.25
N LEU A 7 -18.88 4.55 -9.94
CA LEU A 7 -18.28 3.39 -9.29
C LEU A 7 -18.98 2.08 -9.73
N ALA A 8 -20.30 2.08 -9.80
CA ALA A 8 -21.08 0.92 -10.23
C ALA A 8 -20.80 0.51 -11.69
N ALA A 9 -20.41 1.47 -12.55
CA ALA A 9 -20.08 1.22 -13.96
C ALA A 9 -18.64 0.69 -14.16
N LEU A 10 -17.79 0.67 -13.12
CA LEU A 10 -16.43 0.17 -13.26
C LEU A 10 -16.41 -1.32 -13.62
N PRO A 11 -15.56 -1.77 -14.56
CA PRO A 11 -15.42 -3.18 -14.89
C PRO A 11 -14.85 -3.95 -13.70
N GLY A 12 -15.35 -5.18 -13.47
CA GLY A 12 -14.95 -6.00 -12.32
C GLY A 12 -15.44 -7.43 -12.42
N TYR A 13 -15.01 -8.24 -11.47
CA TYR A 13 -15.31 -9.67 -11.39
C TYR A 13 -16.38 -9.92 -10.33
N ALA A 14 -17.45 -10.63 -10.69
CA ALA A 14 -18.37 -11.18 -9.72
C ALA A 14 -17.62 -12.20 -8.85
N ILE A 15 -17.91 -12.20 -7.56
CA ILE A 15 -17.27 -13.10 -6.59
C ILE A 15 -18.29 -13.47 -5.51
N SER A 16 -18.20 -14.70 -5.01
CA SER A 16 -19.01 -15.07 -3.85
C SER A 16 -18.38 -14.60 -2.54
N PRO A 17 -19.17 -14.30 -1.50
CA PRO A 17 -18.64 -13.88 -0.20
C PRO A 17 -17.61 -14.85 0.38
N GLU A 18 -17.83 -16.15 0.23
CA GLU A 18 -16.97 -17.23 0.73
C GLU A 18 -15.60 -17.25 0.04
N SER A 19 -15.52 -16.67 -1.15
CA SER A 19 -14.28 -16.54 -1.93
C SER A 19 -13.41 -15.36 -1.49
N ILE A 20 -13.87 -14.54 -0.54
CA ILE A 20 -13.10 -13.45 0.06
C ILE A 20 -12.84 -13.75 1.53
N GLN A 21 -11.59 -13.99 1.87
CA GLN A 21 -11.17 -14.22 3.25
C GLN A 21 -10.33 -13.05 3.77
N VAL A 22 -10.69 -12.53 4.94
CA VAL A 22 -9.85 -11.60 5.70
C VAL A 22 -8.90 -12.41 6.57
N LEU A 23 -7.59 -12.22 6.40
CA LEU A 23 -6.60 -12.83 7.27
C LEU A 23 -6.37 -11.89 8.47
N PRO A 24 -6.47 -12.41 9.71
CA PRO A 24 -6.61 -11.54 10.89
C PRO A 24 -5.35 -10.72 11.24
N ASN A 25 -4.18 -11.18 10.84
CA ASN A 25 -2.91 -10.53 11.19
C ASN A 25 -1.75 -10.98 10.30
N ALA A 26 -0.58 -10.37 10.49
CA ALA A 26 0.62 -10.65 9.72
C ALA A 26 1.14 -12.11 9.86
N LYS A 27 0.95 -12.76 11.01
CA LYS A 27 1.30 -14.19 11.20
C LYS A 27 0.44 -15.09 10.33
N ALA A 28 -0.89 -14.85 10.31
CA ALA A 28 -1.83 -15.57 9.46
C ALA A 28 -1.53 -15.32 7.96
N TYR A 29 -1.19 -14.07 7.60
CA TYR A 29 -0.76 -13.75 6.23
C TYR A 29 0.50 -14.52 5.83
N ARG A 30 1.55 -14.52 6.68
CA ARG A 30 2.79 -15.28 6.42
C ARG A 30 2.50 -16.77 6.27
N ALA A 31 1.73 -17.37 7.18
CA ALA A 31 1.37 -18.77 7.12
C ALA A 31 0.62 -19.11 5.81
N CYS A 32 -0.39 -18.33 5.47
CA CYS A 32 -1.17 -18.48 4.24
C CYS A 32 -0.29 -18.34 3.00
N LEU A 33 0.59 -17.33 2.93
CA LEU A 33 1.51 -17.13 1.81
C LEU A 33 2.40 -18.35 1.60
N LEU A 34 3.03 -18.86 2.65
CA LEU A 34 3.94 -20.01 2.60
C LEU A 34 3.20 -21.31 2.23
N GLU A 35 2.02 -21.52 2.78
CA GLU A 35 1.16 -22.67 2.45
C GLU A 35 0.80 -22.66 0.97
N ARG A 36 0.30 -21.51 0.45
CA ARG A 36 -0.06 -21.37 -0.95
C ARG A 36 1.12 -21.54 -1.90
N ILE A 37 2.31 -21.03 -1.55
CA ILE A 37 3.54 -21.23 -2.32
C ILE A 37 3.86 -22.74 -2.43
N ARG A 38 3.81 -23.47 -1.32
CA ARG A 38 4.08 -24.92 -1.30
C ARG A 38 3.05 -25.71 -2.11
N ALA A 39 1.79 -25.28 -2.11
CA ALA A 39 0.69 -25.94 -2.82
C ALA A 39 0.57 -25.55 -4.30
N ALA A 40 1.29 -24.54 -4.77
CA ALA A 40 1.18 -24.00 -6.13
C ALA A 40 1.51 -25.05 -7.19
N THR A 41 0.70 -25.11 -8.25
CA THR A 41 0.83 -26.14 -9.32
C THR A 41 1.18 -25.57 -10.69
N ARG A 42 0.81 -24.33 -10.98
CA ARG A 42 0.95 -23.71 -12.31
C ARG A 42 1.83 -22.48 -12.31
N ARG A 43 1.53 -21.52 -11.45
CA ARG A 43 2.18 -20.20 -11.47
C ARG A 43 2.20 -19.53 -10.10
N ILE A 44 3.27 -18.79 -9.85
CA ILE A 44 3.40 -17.85 -8.73
C ILE A 44 3.89 -16.52 -9.30
N VAL A 45 3.15 -15.44 -9.07
CA VAL A 45 3.55 -14.07 -9.40
C VAL A 45 3.45 -13.22 -8.15
N ILE A 46 4.58 -12.74 -7.64
CA ILE A 46 4.64 -11.89 -6.45
C ILE A 46 5.04 -10.48 -6.87
N VAL A 47 4.23 -9.48 -6.51
CA VAL A 47 4.51 -8.07 -6.75
C VAL A 47 4.57 -7.34 -5.42
N ALA A 48 5.72 -6.76 -5.09
CA ALA A 48 5.95 -6.03 -3.86
C ALA A 48 6.91 -4.86 -4.08
N LEU A 49 6.94 -3.88 -3.16
CA LEU A 49 7.94 -2.83 -3.21
C LEU A 49 9.36 -3.43 -3.08
N TYR A 50 9.52 -4.45 -2.23
CA TYR A 50 10.76 -5.20 -2.07
C TYR A 50 10.49 -6.59 -1.47
N LEU A 51 11.40 -7.51 -1.77
CA LEU A 51 11.68 -8.74 -1.03
C LEU A 51 13.05 -8.53 -0.36
N GLN A 52 13.06 -8.46 0.97
CA GLN A 52 14.24 -8.06 1.75
C GLN A 52 15.15 -9.25 2.02
N GLU A 53 16.45 -9.05 2.00
CA GLU A 53 17.47 -9.96 2.52
C GLU A 53 17.42 -9.93 4.06
N ASP A 54 16.46 -10.67 4.62
CA ASP A 54 16.31 -10.93 6.05
C ASP A 54 15.69 -12.31 6.24
N GLU A 55 15.47 -12.74 7.49
CA GLU A 55 15.03 -14.10 7.79
C GLU A 55 13.66 -14.44 7.19
N ALA A 56 12.74 -13.48 7.17
CA ALA A 56 11.42 -13.70 6.58
C ALA A 56 11.47 -13.67 5.04
N GLY A 57 12.30 -12.81 4.44
CA GLY A 57 12.52 -12.80 3.00
C GLY A 57 13.21 -14.09 2.54
N GLN A 58 14.19 -14.60 3.31
CA GLN A 58 14.86 -15.87 3.05
C GLN A 58 13.86 -17.03 3.13
N GLU A 59 12.99 -17.07 4.14
CA GLU A 59 11.96 -18.10 4.29
C GLU A 59 10.99 -18.14 3.08
N VAL A 60 10.56 -16.97 2.59
CA VAL A 60 9.73 -16.88 1.38
C VAL A 60 10.49 -17.38 0.16
N LEU A 61 11.73 -16.95 -0.01
CA LEU A 61 12.55 -17.34 -1.16
C LEU A 61 12.89 -18.84 -1.14
N ASP A 62 13.16 -19.41 0.03
CA ASP A 62 13.38 -20.86 0.22
C ASP A 62 12.14 -21.66 -0.16
N ALA A 63 10.94 -21.23 0.27
CA ALA A 63 9.69 -21.90 -0.10
C ALA A 63 9.45 -21.86 -1.62
N LEU A 64 9.78 -20.74 -2.29
CA LEU A 64 9.68 -20.62 -3.75
C LEU A 64 10.66 -21.56 -4.48
N TYR A 65 11.91 -21.62 -4.02
CA TYR A 65 12.91 -22.53 -4.60
C TYR A 65 12.55 -23.99 -4.35
N GLN A 66 12.05 -24.32 -3.16
CA GLN A 66 11.58 -25.67 -2.85
C GLN A 66 10.42 -26.07 -3.78
N ALA A 67 9.41 -25.20 -3.93
CA ALA A 67 8.28 -25.44 -4.82
C ALA A 67 8.73 -25.63 -6.29
N LYS A 68 9.72 -24.84 -6.73
CA LYS A 68 10.31 -24.97 -8.08
C LYS A 68 11.08 -26.29 -8.27
N ALA A 69 11.83 -26.72 -7.25
CA ALA A 69 12.56 -28.00 -7.28
C ALA A 69 11.62 -29.21 -7.36
N GLU A 70 10.54 -29.18 -6.56
CA GLU A 70 9.51 -30.23 -6.56
C GLU A 70 8.66 -30.25 -7.85
N ARG A 71 8.45 -29.10 -8.45
CA ARG A 71 7.62 -28.88 -9.65
C ARG A 71 8.38 -28.04 -10.69
N PRO A 72 9.26 -28.65 -11.49
CA PRO A 72 10.08 -27.93 -12.47
C PRO A 72 9.28 -27.10 -13.49
N GLY A 73 8.04 -27.51 -13.81
CA GLY A 73 7.13 -26.77 -14.69
C GLY A 73 6.47 -25.55 -14.06
N LEU A 74 6.58 -25.34 -12.73
CA LEU A 74 5.99 -24.20 -12.04
C LEU A 74 6.64 -22.89 -12.49
N GLU A 75 5.82 -21.96 -12.99
CA GLU A 75 6.28 -20.61 -13.37
C GLU A 75 6.36 -19.71 -12.13
N ILE A 76 7.54 -19.15 -11.83
CA ILE A 76 7.71 -18.25 -10.69
C ILE A 76 8.31 -16.92 -11.15
N THR A 77 7.58 -15.84 -10.91
CA THR A 77 8.01 -14.47 -11.23
C THR A 77 7.84 -13.56 -10.01
N ILE A 78 8.89 -12.86 -9.65
CA ILE A 78 8.89 -11.84 -8.60
C ILE A 78 9.15 -10.48 -9.25
N VAL A 79 8.36 -9.46 -8.87
CA VAL A 79 8.49 -8.11 -9.38
C VAL A 79 8.66 -7.15 -8.21
N VAL A 80 9.76 -6.43 -8.20
CA VAL A 80 10.12 -5.47 -7.15
C VAL A 80 10.50 -4.11 -7.72
N ASP A 81 10.51 -3.08 -6.88
CA ASP A 81 11.02 -1.78 -7.29
C ASP A 81 12.52 -1.84 -7.60
N TRP A 82 12.90 -1.25 -8.73
CA TRP A 82 14.27 -1.21 -9.22
C TRP A 82 15.25 -0.57 -8.25
N PHE A 83 14.87 0.57 -7.67
CA PHE A 83 15.78 1.32 -6.80
C PHE A 83 15.89 0.66 -5.43
N ARG A 84 14.77 0.18 -4.90
CA ARG A 84 14.73 -0.51 -3.60
C ARG A 84 15.54 -1.79 -3.60
N ALA A 85 15.51 -2.54 -4.70
CA ALA A 85 16.28 -3.78 -4.84
C ALA A 85 17.79 -3.55 -4.98
N ARG A 86 18.20 -2.37 -5.48
CA ARG A 86 19.62 -2.09 -5.80
C ARG A 86 20.36 -1.23 -4.80
N ARG A 87 19.67 -0.64 -3.84
CA ARG A 87 20.30 0.09 -2.74
C ARG A 87 20.13 -0.67 -1.43
N GLY A 88 21.07 -0.51 -0.53
CA GLY A 88 20.93 -0.95 0.84
C GLY A 88 19.87 -0.17 1.62
N LEU A 89 19.68 -0.48 2.89
CA LEU A 89 18.79 0.22 3.80
C LEU A 89 19.15 1.71 3.92
N LEU A 90 18.14 2.57 4.04
CA LEU A 90 18.33 4.00 4.30
C LEU A 90 19.04 4.17 5.66
N GLY A 91 20.23 4.80 5.66
CA GLY A 91 21.04 5.00 6.86
C GLY A 91 22.10 3.91 7.12
N GLY A 92 22.11 2.81 6.38
CA GLY A 92 23.01 1.67 6.57
C GLY A 92 24.37 1.73 5.85
N GLY A 93 24.78 2.89 5.33
CA GLY A 93 26.03 3.01 4.57
C GLY A 93 25.93 2.42 3.14
N ARG A 94 27.11 2.14 2.51
CA ARG A 94 27.20 1.52 1.17
C ARG A 94 27.09 -0.01 1.26
N GLN A 95 25.98 -0.53 1.71
CA GLN A 95 25.73 -1.98 1.64
C GLN A 95 25.16 -2.35 0.26
N PRO A 96 25.47 -3.56 -0.25
CA PRO A 96 24.81 -4.11 -1.43
C PRO A 96 23.31 -4.13 -1.21
N GLY A 97 22.52 -3.85 -2.26
CA GLY A 97 21.08 -4.02 -2.18
C GLY A 97 20.68 -5.49 -2.37
N ASN A 98 19.39 -5.76 -2.17
CA ASN A 98 18.81 -7.13 -2.29
C ASN A 98 19.10 -7.82 -3.63
N ALA A 99 19.38 -7.07 -4.70
CA ALA A 99 19.71 -7.63 -6.01
C ALA A 99 20.97 -8.54 -5.98
N ALA A 100 21.98 -8.20 -5.17
CA ALA A 100 23.15 -9.04 -5.00
C ALA A 100 22.80 -10.39 -4.34
N TRP A 101 21.91 -10.36 -3.35
CA TRP A 101 21.38 -11.56 -2.71
C TRP A 101 20.56 -12.42 -3.69
N TYR A 102 19.68 -11.83 -4.52
CA TYR A 102 18.93 -12.59 -5.53
C TYR A 102 19.86 -13.34 -6.49
N GLN A 103 20.95 -12.68 -6.92
CA GLN A 103 21.96 -13.31 -7.81
C GLN A 103 22.67 -14.46 -7.11
N ALA A 104 23.11 -14.28 -5.86
CA ALA A 104 23.76 -15.31 -5.06
C ALA A 104 22.84 -16.53 -4.85
N GLN A 105 21.56 -16.30 -4.52
CA GLN A 105 20.58 -17.39 -4.33
C GLN A 105 20.33 -18.17 -5.63
N ARG A 106 20.19 -17.46 -6.76
CA ARG A 106 20.08 -18.11 -8.07
C ARG A 106 21.30 -18.98 -8.39
N GLN A 107 22.50 -18.46 -8.19
CA GLN A 107 23.75 -19.18 -8.44
C GLN A 107 23.87 -20.40 -7.53
N LEU A 108 23.53 -20.24 -6.25
CA LEU A 108 23.60 -21.33 -5.25
C LEU A 108 22.63 -22.46 -5.57
N ARG A 109 21.41 -22.13 -6.00
CA ARG A 109 20.32 -23.11 -6.16
C ARG A 109 20.25 -23.71 -7.56
N GLY A 110 20.78 -23.03 -8.59
CA GLY A 110 20.76 -23.49 -9.97
C GLY A 110 19.36 -23.60 -10.61
N LEU A 111 18.33 -23.01 -9.98
CA LEU A 111 16.93 -23.05 -10.42
C LEU A 111 16.47 -21.70 -10.96
N ASP A 112 15.57 -21.72 -11.95
CA ASP A 112 15.08 -20.51 -12.62
C ASP A 112 13.85 -19.93 -11.93
N ILE A 113 14.10 -19.05 -10.97
CA ILE A 113 13.12 -18.11 -10.44
C ILE A 113 13.45 -16.72 -11.01
N VAL A 114 12.46 -16.13 -11.70
CA VAL A 114 12.66 -14.86 -12.40
C VAL A 114 12.36 -13.69 -11.50
N ILE A 115 13.32 -12.81 -11.27
CA ILE A 115 13.14 -11.61 -10.44
C ILE A 115 13.40 -10.35 -11.27
N HIS A 116 12.34 -9.56 -11.51
CA HIS A 116 12.41 -8.32 -12.26
C HIS A 116 12.45 -7.08 -11.36
N GLY A 117 13.26 -6.09 -11.77
CA GLY A 117 13.22 -4.74 -11.21
C GLY A 117 12.48 -3.78 -12.13
N VAL A 118 11.50 -3.05 -11.57
CA VAL A 118 10.70 -2.09 -12.35
C VAL A 118 10.98 -0.67 -11.89
N PRO A 119 11.66 0.16 -12.69
CA PRO A 119 11.83 1.58 -12.43
C PRO A 119 10.63 2.37 -12.98
N VAL A 120 9.82 2.94 -12.11
CA VAL A 120 8.67 3.78 -12.50
C VAL A 120 9.11 5.17 -12.95
N GLN A 121 10.26 5.64 -12.45
CA GLN A 121 10.89 6.91 -12.79
C GLN A 121 12.41 6.77 -12.90
N THR A 122 13.09 7.80 -13.39
CA THR A 122 14.56 7.83 -13.51
C THR A 122 15.28 8.03 -12.17
N ARG A 123 14.54 8.38 -11.12
CA ARG A 123 15.02 8.49 -9.73
C ARG A 123 13.92 8.02 -8.76
N GLU A 124 14.29 7.34 -7.69
CA GLU A 124 13.41 6.84 -6.65
C GLU A 124 12.52 7.94 -6.03
N LEU A 125 13.08 9.13 -5.84
CA LEU A 125 12.38 10.28 -5.26
C LEU A 125 11.09 10.65 -6.04
N PHE A 126 11.07 10.39 -7.34
CA PHE A 126 9.97 10.80 -8.23
C PHE A 126 8.99 9.68 -8.57
N GLY A 127 9.09 8.53 -7.93
CA GLY A 127 8.15 7.43 -8.01
C GLY A 127 8.80 6.06 -8.02
N VAL A 128 8.13 5.13 -7.36
CA VAL A 128 8.51 3.72 -7.20
C VAL A 128 7.40 2.79 -7.67
N LEU A 129 7.74 1.52 -7.90
CA LEU A 129 6.77 0.45 -8.03
C LEU A 129 6.15 0.19 -6.66
N HIS A 130 4.90 0.57 -6.51
CA HIS A 130 4.16 0.34 -5.27
C HIS A 130 2.94 -0.58 -5.48
N LEU A 131 2.92 -1.30 -6.61
CA LEU A 131 1.94 -2.37 -6.86
C LEU A 131 2.05 -3.44 -5.79
N LYS A 132 0.93 -4.06 -5.49
CA LYS A 132 0.78 -5.11 -4.49
C LYS A 132 0.01 -6.31 -5.06
N GLY A 133 0.32 -7.48 -4.52
CA GLY A 133 -0.40 -8.71 -4.79
C GLY A 133 0.53 -9.91 -4.95
N SER A 134 0.14 -11.03 -4.38
CA SER A 134 0.73 -12.34 -4.62
C SER A 134 -0.32 -13.21 -5.29
N ILE A 135 -0.08 -13.58 -6.54
CA ILE A 135 -0.97 -14.42 -7.34
C ILE A 135 -0.39 -15.83 -7.34
N ILE A 136 -1.13 -16.78 -6.80
CA ILE A 136 -0.71 -18.18 -6.70
C ILE A 136 -1.84 -19.03 -7.29
N ASP A 137 -1.59 -19.60 -8.45
CA ASP A 137 -2.60 -20.25 -9.30
C ASP A 137 -3.81 -19.33 -9.55
N ASP A 138 -4.98 -19.64 -8.99
CA ASP A 138 -6.23 -18.88 -9.11
C ASP A 138 -6.55 -18.06 -7.85
N CYS A 139 -5.60 -17.99 -6.93
CA CYS A 139 -5.72 -17.25 -5.69
C CYS A 139 -4.94 -15.95 -5.75
N VAL A 140 -5.53 -14.86 -5.28
CA VAL A 140 -4.88 -13.56 -5.09
C VAL A 140 -4.81 -13.24 -3.60
N ILE A 141 -3.60 -13.09 -3.05
CA ILE A 141 -3.40 -12.52 -1.73
C ILE A 141 -3.05 -11.05 -1.92
N TYR A 142 -3.91 -10.16 -1.44
CA TYR A 142 -3.72 -8.72 -1.53
C TYR A 142 -3.47 -8.09 -0.16
N THR A 143 -2.39 -7.30 -0.08
CA THR A 143 -2.02 -6.55 1.14
C THR A 143 -1.20 -5.32 0.77
N GLY A 144 -1.18 -4.30 1.62
CA GLY A 144 -0.25 -3.16 1.51
C GLY A 144 1.19 -3.49 1.92
N ALA A 145 1.42 -4.66 2.52
CA ALA A 145 2.72 -5.09 3.02
C ALA A 145 3.76 -5.33 1.90
N SER A 146 5.02 -5.23 2.26
CA SER A 146 6.15 -5.80 1.51
C SER A 146 6.64 -7.07 2.22
N LEU A 147 7.75 -7.66 1.79
CA LEU A 147 8.23 -8.94 2.31
C LEU A 147 9.51 -8.74 3.12
N ASN A 148 9.37 -8.65 4.44
CA ASN A 148 10.46 -8.58 5.41
C ASN A 148 10.00 -9.02 6.81
N ASN A 149 10.93 -9.09 7.77
CA ASN A 149 10.67 -9.56 9.14
C ASN A 149 9.48 -8.86 9.81
N VAL A 150 9.38 -7.54 9.68
CA VAL A 150 8.36 -6.74 10.37
C VAL A 150 6.97 -6.92 9.73
N TYR A 151 6.88 -6.93 8.40
CA TYR A 151 5.61 -7.14 7.70
C TYR A 151 5.10 -8.57 7.77
N LEU A 152 6.00 -9.55 7.88
CA LEU A 152 5.65 -10.97 8.00
C LEU A 152 5.59 -11.45 9.46
N HIS A 153 5.77 -10.52 10.43
CA HIS A 153 5.75 -10.82 11.86
C HIS A 153 6.62 -12.03 12.20
N ARG A 154 7.88 -11.99 11.71
CA ARG A 154 8.82 -13.12 11.88
C ARG A 154 9.27 -13.24 13.31
N PHE A 155 9.46 -12.10 14.00
CA PHE A 155 9.85 -11.98 15.41
C PHE A 155 8.78 -11.20 16.17
N ASP A 156 9.07 -10.65 17.34
CA ASP A 156 8.09 -9.99 18.20
C ASP A 156 7.47 -8.73 17.56
N ARG A 157 8.27 -7.94 16.84
CA ARG A 157 7.81 -6.72 16.22
C ARG A 157 7.02 -7.00 14.94
N TYR A 158 5.84 -6.39 14.83
CA TYR A 158 5.05 -6.41 13.60
C TYR A 158 4.69 -5.02 13.08
N ARG A 159 4.27 -5.00 11.82
CA ARG A 159 3.68 -3.84 11.17
C ARG A 159 2.27 -4.21 10.72
N LEU A 160 1.26 -3.61 11.34
CA LEU A 160 -0.12 -3.90 11.01
C LEU A 160 -0.44 -3.39 9.61
N ASP A 161 -0.93 -4.25 8.76
CA ASP A 161 -1.53 -3.92 7.47
C ASP A 161 -2.84 -4.70 7.31
N ARG A 162 -3.46 -4.63 6.14
CA ARG A 162 -4.67 -5.36 5.77
C ARG A 162 -4.29 -6.54 4.88
N TYR A 163 -4.91 -7.68 5.11
CA TYR A 163 -4.56 -8.94 4.42
C TYR A 163 -5.82 -9.62 3.94
N HIS A 164 -5.96 -9.79 2.62
CA HIS A 164 -7.14 -10.40 2.01
C HIS A 164 -6.73 -11.45 1.00
N LEU A 165 -7.45 -12.56 1.02
CA LEU A 165 -7.33 -13.63 0.04
C LEU A 165 -8.61 -13.65 -0.82
N PHE A 166 -8.43 -13.69 -2.14
CA PHE A 166 -9.49 -13.79 -3.11
C PHE A 166 -9.30 -15.07 -3.92
N GLN A 167 -10.28 -15.96 -3.88
CA GLN A 167 -10.32 -17.12 -4.76
C GLN A 167 -11.10 -16.74 -6.01
N SER A 168 -10.39 -16.30 -7.06
CA SER A 168 -11.00 -15.78 -8.29
C SER A 168 -10.06 -15.95 -9.47
N PRO A 169 -10.30 -16.95 -10.36
CA PRO A 169 -9.48 -17.17 -11.55
C PRO A 169 -9.38 -15.92 -12.43
N GLY A 170 -10.51 -15.24 -12.69
CA GLY A 170 -10.52 -14.07 -13.54
C GLY A 170 -9.71 -12.89 -12.99
N LEU A 171 -9.82 -12.60 -11.67
CA LEU A 171 -9.00 -11.59 -11.01
C LEU A 171 -7.51 -11.97 -11.06
N ALA A 172 -7.19 -13.23 -10.78
CA ALA A 172 -5.82 -13.74 -10.83
C ALA A 172 -5.23 -13.59 -12.23
N ASP A 173 -5.97 -13.97 -13.27
CA ASP A 173 -5.55 -13.85 -14.67
C ASP A 173 -5.32 -12.39 -15.07
N ALA A 174 -6.23 -11.47 -14.70
CA ALA A 174 -6.07 -10.04 -14.98
C ALA A 174 -4.82 -9.45 -14.32
N MET A 175 -4.52 -9.87 -13.09
CA MET A 175 -3.32 -9.39 -12.39
C MET A 175 -2.04 -9.96 -13.00
N VAL A 176 -2.03 -11.22 -13.38
CA VAL A 176 -0.88 -11.86 -14.09
C VAL A 176 -0.68 -11.21 -15.45
N ASP A 177 -1.75 -10.96 -16.21
CA ASP A 177 -1.65 -10.34 -17.53
C ASP A 177 -1.09 -8.91 -17.44
N LEU A 178 -1.54 -8.11 -16.47
CA LEU A 178 -0.96 -6.79 -16.23
C LEU A 178 0.55 -6.89 -15.99
N VAL A 179 0.99 -7.83 -15.15
CA VAL A 179 2.42 -8.06 -14.88
C VAL A 179 3.16 -8.49 -16.13
N ARG A 180 2.63 -9.43 -16.91
CA ARG A 180 3.23 -9.84 -18.19
C ARG A 180 3.38 -8.67 -19.13
N ARG A 181 2.34 -7.86 -19.33
CA ARG A 181 2.38 -6.65 -20.17
C ARG A 181 3.40 -5.62 -19.65
N LEU A 182 3.55 -5.49 -18.34
CA LEU A 182 4.55 -4.63 -17.72
C LEU A 182 5.97 -5.12 -18.03
N LEU A 183 6.22 -6.42 -17.88
CA LEU A 183 7.54 -7.03 -18.04
C LEU A 183 8.00 -7.18 -19.50
N HIS A 184 7.11 -7.09 -20.46
CA HIS A 184 7.46 -7.03 -21.89
C HIS A 184 8.22 -5.75 -22.31
N HIS A 185 8.60 -4.90 -21.36
CA HIS A 185 9.29 -3.64 -21.64
C HIS A 185 10.77 -3.72 -21.29
N THR A 186 11.64 -3.20 -22.18
CA THR A 186 13.11 -3.21 -22.00
C THR A 186 13.62 -2.52 -20.74
N ALA A 187 12.81 -1.65 -20.12
CA ALA A 187 13.14 -0.98 -18.86
C ALA A 187 12.96 -1.87 -17.61
N THR A 188 12.50 -3.12 -17.76
CA THR A 188 12.22 -4.03 -16.63
C THR A 188 13.19 -5.21 -16.60
N PRO A 189 14.52 -4.96 -16.43
CA PRO A 189 15.52 -6.02 -16.49
C PRO A 189 15.41 -6.97 -15.32
N ARG A 190 15.96 -8.17 -15.52
CA ARG A 190 16.13 -9.16 -14.46
C ARG A 190 17.19 -8.72 -13.47
N LEU A 191 16.90 -8.90 -12.19
CA LEU A 191 17.79 -8.59 -11.07
C LEU A 191 18.54 -9.82 -10.55
N ASP A 192 18.05 -11.02 -10.84
CA ASP A 192 18.65 -12.30 -10.49
C ASP A 192 19.79 -12.73 -11.43
N LEU A 193 19.99 -11.98 -12.53
CA LEU A 193 21.10 -12.19 -13.47
C LEU A 193 22.31 -11.28 -13.15
N PRO A 194 23.54 -11.72 -13.45
CA PRO A 194 24.73 -10.90 -13.27
C PRO A 194 24.67 -9.58 -14.06
N ALA A 195 25.36 -8.55 -13.55
CA ALA A 195 25.57 -7.26 -14.21
C ALA A 195 24.29 -6.57 -14.75
N PRO A 196 23.28 -6.30 -13.91
CA PRO A 196 22.11 -5.55 -14.35
C PRO A 196 22.54 -4.18 -14.87
N PRO A 197 21.86 -3.64 -15.92
CA PRO A 197 22.28 -2.40 -16.58
C PRO A 197 22.31 -1.21 -15.60
N ALA A 198 23.20 -0.26 -15.83
CA ALA A 198 23.20 0.98 -15.06
C ALA A 198 21.90 1.78 -15.35
N THR A 199 21.30 2.39 -14.34
CA THR A 199 20.05 3.19 -14.49
C THR A 199 20.17 4.30 -15.53
N ARG A 200 21.37 4.86 -15.71
CA ARG A 200 21.62 5.88 -16.73
C ARG A 200 21.38 5.38 -18.16
N ASN A 201 21.65 4.11 -18.41
CA ASN A 201 21.46 3.48 -19.74
C ASN A 201 19.97 3.19 -20.02
N LEU A 202 19.15 3.10 -18.98
CA LEU A 202 17.70 2.83 -19.08
C LEU A 202 16.84 4.09 -19.16
N ARG A 203 17.41 5.31 -19.06
CA ARG A 203 16.62 6.54 -18.91
C ARG A 203 15.58 6.75 -20.03
N GLY A 204 15.92 6.46 -21.27
CA GLY A 204 15.03 6.54 -22.41
C GLY A 204 13.86 5.55 -22.31
N ASP A 205 14.19 4.29 -21.98
CA ASP A 205 13.23 3.21 -21.79
C ASP A 205 12.30 3.47 -20.60
N ILE A 206 12.82 3.97 -19.48
CA ILE A 206 12.03 4.34 -18.31
C ILE A 206 10.97 5.41 -18.66
N ARG A 207 11.34 6.41 -19.47
CA ARG A 207 10.37 7.43 -19.93
C ARG A 207 9.26 6.82 -20.80
N ARG A 208 9.62 5.89 -21.71
CA ARG A 208 8.66 5.16 -22.55
C ARG A 208 7.76 4.26 -21.71
N LEU A 209 8.36 3.52 -20.76
CA LEU A 209 7.61 2.70 -19.81
C LEU A 209 6.58 3.55 -19.04
N ARG A 210 6.99 4.70 -18.48
CA ARG A 210 6.06 5.58 -17.75
C ARG A 210 4.91 6.09 -18.61
N ALA A 211 5.16 6.43 -19.86
CA ALA A 211 4.11 6.83 -20.79
C ALA A 211 3.12 5.69 -21.08
N ARG A 212 3.62 4.45 -21.19
CA ARG A 212 2.80 3.23 -21.31
C ARG A 212 1.99 2.96 -20.04
N LEU A 213 2.59 3.04 -18.86
CA LEU A 213 1.94 2.81 -17.57
C LEU A 213 0.71 3.70 -17.35
N ARG A 214 0.75 4.95 -17.84
CA ARG A 214 -0.39 5.87 -17.75
C ARG A 214 -1.62 5.42 -18.54
N ARG A 215 -1.45 4.51 -19.49
CA ARG A 215 -2.50 3.97 -20.36
C ARG A 215 -2.88 2.53 -20.02
N MET A 216 -2.08 1.89 -19.15
CA MET A 216 -2.36 0.53 -18.71
C MET A 216 -3.55 0.50 -17.74
N ALA A 217 -4.33 -0.56 -17.83
CA ALA A 217 -5.40 -0.89 -16.92
C ALA A 217 -5.46 -2.41 -16.76
N TYR A 218 -6.11 -2.87 -15.71
CA TYR A 218 -6.54 -4.25 -15.64
C TYR A 218 -7.63 -4.50 -16.68
N GLU A 219 -7.57 -5.63 -17.35
CA GLU A 219 -8.64 -6.10 -18.21
C GLU A 219 -9.66 -6.84 -17.34
N ALA A 220 -10.86 -6.33 -17.28
CA ALA A 220 -11.96 -6.93 -16.52
C ALA A 220 -13.26 -6.81 -17.31
N PRO A 221 -14.20 -7.75 -17.12
CA PRO A 221 -15.48 -7.72 -17.81
C PRO A 221 -16.27 -6.47 -17.46
N ALA A 222 -17.02 -5.97 -18.43
CA ALA A 222 -17.92 -4.84 -18.22
C ALA A 222 -18.92 -5.17 -17.10
N SER A 223 -19.21 -4.17 -16.26
CA SER A 223 -20.17 -4.33 -15.18
C SER A 223 -21.58 -4.50 -15.73
N VAL A 224 -22.31 -5.50 -15.26
CA VAL A 224 -23.76 -5.53 -15.33
C VAL A 224 -24.28 -4.92 -14.03
N ALA A 225 -24.87 -3.75 -14.13
CA ALA A 225 -25.36 -2.99 -12.96
C ALA A 225 -26.33 -3.84 -12.12
N GLY A 226 -26.14 -3.84 -10.79
CA GLY A 226 -27.04 -4.52 -9.84
C GLY A 226 -26.74 -6.00 -9.56
N GLN A 227 -25.72 -6.57 -10.11
CA GLN A 227 -25.33 -7.96 -9.84
C GLN A 227 -24.35 -8.05 -8.66
N GLY A 228 -24.84 -8.48 -7.49
CA GLY A 228 -24.10 -9.08 -6.38
C GLY A 228 -22.78 -8.43 -5.97
N LEU A 229 -22.02 -9.17 -5.18
CA LEU A 229 -20.67 -8.81 -4.73
C LEU A 229 -19.66 -8.86 -5.88
N ARG A 230 -18.84 -7.81 -6.02
CA ARG A 230 -17.82 -7.71 -7.08
C ARG A 230 -16.49 -7.21 -6.55
N VAL A 231 -15.41 -7.60 -7.22
CA VAL A 231 -14.07 -7.06 -7.00
C VAL A 231 -13.58 -6.36 -8.27
N ILE A 232 -13.19 -5.10 -8.12
CA ILE A 232 -12.81 -4.21 -9.21
C ILE A 232 -11.32 -3.87 -9.05
N PRO A 233 -10.43 -4.39 -9.91
CA PRO A 233 -9.01 -4.07 -9.85
C PRO A 233 -8.75 -2.69 -10.48
N LEU A 234 -8.02 -1.83 -9.76
CA LEU A 234 -7.72 -0.46 -10.14
C LEU A 234 -6.21 -0.25 -10.21
N LEU A 235 -5.75 0.44 -11.23
CA LEU A 235 -4.35 0.80 -11.43
C LEU A 235 -4.21 2.31 -11.49
N GLY A 236 -3.09 2.85 -11.00
CA GLY A 236 -2.84 4.27 -11.03
C GLY A 236 -1.38 4.68 -11.05
N VAL A 237 -1.03 5.62 -11.93
CA VAL A 237 0.24 6.34 -11.94
C VAL A 237 0.05 7.78 -12.42
N GLY A 238 0.56 8.73 -11.64
CA GLY A 238 0.41 10.15 -11.96
C GLY A 238 -0.98 10.69 -11.62
N ARG A 239 -1.19 11.96 -11.95
CA ARG A 239 -2.43 12.67 -11.61
C ARG A 239 -3.62 12.16 -12.44
N GLY A 240 -4.81 12.15 -11.82
CA GLY A 240 -6.06 11.86 -12.50
C GLY A 240 -6.17 10.43 -13.06
N ASN A 241 -5.37 9.50 -12.53
CA ASN A 241 -5.41 8.10 -12.92
C ASN A 241 -6.70 7.39 -12.44
N PRO A 242 -7.04 6.20 -12.97
CA PRO A 242 -8.27 5.49 -12.60
C PRO A 242 -8.43 5.24 -11.10
N LEU A 243 -7.36 4.82 -10.39
CA LEU A 243 -7.41 4.59 -8.94
C LEU A 243 -7.74 5.87 -8.17
N ASN A 244 -7.11 7.00 -8.51
CA ASN A 244 -7.37 8.28 -7.84
C ASN A 244 -8.79 8.79 -8.14
N ARG A 245 -9.30 8.60 -9.38
CA ARG A 245 -10.68 8.95 -9.72
C ARG A 245 -11.68 8.12 -8.93
N ALA A 246 -11.48 6.81 -8.85
CA ALA A 246 -12.32 5.94 -8.04
C ALA A 246 -12.28 6.32 -6.55
N LEU A 247 -11.09 6.63 -6.02
CA LEU A 247 -10.93 7.07 -4.63
C LEU A 247 -11.69 8.39 -4.36
N CYS A 248 -11.55 9.40 -5.22
CA CYS A 248 -12.31 10.64 -5.08
C CYS A 248 -13.82 10.41 -5.21
N ALA A 249 -14.25 9.52 -6.12
CA ALA A 249 -15.65 9.16 -6.27
C ALA A 249 -16.20 8.44 -5.04
N LEU A 250 -15.42 7.56 -4.40
CA LEU A 250 -15.80 6.92 -3.13
C LEU A 250 -16.08 7.96 -2.04
N LEU A 251 -15.16 8.92 -1.85
CA LEU A 251 -15.34 9.98 -0.85
C LEU A 251 -16.59 10.84 -1.15
N ALA A 252 -16.81 11.15 -2.43
CA ALA A 252 -17.97 11.92 -2.86
C ALA A 252 -19.29 11.14 -2.80
N ALA A 253 -19.24 9.80 -2.92
CA ALA A 253 -20.42 8.93 -2.86
C ALA A 253 -20.93 8.68 -1.44
N ALA A 254 -20.13 8.93 -0.40
CA ALA A 254 -20.51 8.70 0.98
C ALA A 254 -21.77 9.49 1.38
N ARG A 255 -22.75 8.78 1.97
CA ARG A 255 -24.06 9.32 2.38
C ARG A 255 -24.27 9.26 3.89
N THR A 256 -23.84 8.18 4.53
CA THR A 256 -24.04 7.95 5.97
C THR A 256 -22.73 7.81 6.71
N GLN A 257 -21.79 7.06 6.18
CA GLN A 257 -20.54 6.75 6.84
C GLN A 257 -19.36 6.74 5.87
N LEU A 258 -18.26 7.35 6.28
CA LEU A 258 -16.97 7.31 5.60
C LEU A 258 -15.87 6.96 6.60
N ILE A 259 -15.22 5.80 6.39
CA ILE A 259 -14.09 5.38 7.22
C ILE A 259 -12.83 5.42 6.36
N ILE A 260 -11.77 6.03 6.86
CA ILE A 260 -10.46 6.09 6.21
C ILE A 260 -9.38 5.63 7.18
N SER A 261 -8.57 4.68 6.73
CA SER A 261 -7.35 4.29 7.43
C SER A 261 -6.13 4.71 6.62
N THR A 262 -5.16 5.33 7.26
CA THR A 262 -3.87 5.70 6.65
C THR A 262 -2.77 5.79 7.70
N PRO A 263 -1.54 5.30 7.40
CA PRO A 263 -0.45 5.38 8.37
C PRO A 263 0.07 6.81 8.59
N TYR A 264 -0.09 7.69 7.57
CA TYR A 264 0.52 9.02 7.55
C TYR A 264 -0.50 10.08 7.19
N PHE A 265 -0.85 10.95 8.13
CA PHE A 265 -1.85 12.00 7.85
C PHE A 265 -1.24 13.16 7.05
N ASN A 266 -1.16 12.97 5.75
CA ASN A 266 -0.74 14.00 4.79
C ASN A 266 -1.61 13.94 3.51
N PRO A 267 -2.96 14.04 3.62
CA PRO A 267 -3.83 13.85 2.47
C PRO A 267 -3.66 14.96 1.43
N PRO A 268 -3.78 14.65 0.12
CA PRO A 268 -3.80 15.64 -0.93
C PRO A 268 -4.99 16.60 -0.78
N ARG A 269 -4.87 17.80 -1.33
CA ARG A 269 -5.95 18.82 -1.25
C ARG A 269 -7.30 18.33 -1.76
N VAL A 270 -7.31 17.46 -2.77
CA VAL A 270 -8.55 16.89 -3.29
C VAL A 270 -9.23 15.99 -2.26
N VAL A 271 -8.47 15.15 -1.55
CA VAL A 271 -9.01 14.30 -0.48
C VAL A 271 -9.50 15.15 0.69
N MET A 272 -8.75 16.19 1.07
CA MET A 272 -9.18 17.12 2.12
C MET A 272 -10.51 17.81 1.80
N ARG A 273 -10.67 18.26 0.55
CA ARG A 273 -11.92 18.87 0.09
C ARG A 273 -13.08 17.90 0.12
N GLU A 274 -12.90 16.67 -0.35
CA GLU A 274 -13.97 15.67 -0.31
C GLU A 274 -14.34 15.26 1.13
N LEU A 275 -13.38 15.26 2.06
CA LEU A 275 -13.66 15.10 3.50
C LEU A 275 -14.52 16.25 4.05
N ASP A 276 -14.21 17.49 3.68
CA ASP A 276 -15.01 18.65 4.09
C ASP A 276 -16.44 18.57 3.52
N HIS A 277 -16.57 18.26 2.24
CA HIS A 277 -17.89 18.05 1.61
C HIS A 277 -18.66 16.90 2.25
N ALA A 278 -18.00 15.80 2.67
CA ALA A 278 -18.68 14.71 3.38
C ALA A 278 -19.24 15.20 4.73
N LEU A 279 -18.46 15.94 5.51
CA LEU A 279 -18.92 16.53 6.77
C LEU A 279 -20.06 17.52 6.55
N GLU A 280 -19.99 18.39 5.53
CA GLU A 280 -21.05 19.35 5.16
C GLU A 280 -22.37 18.65 4.78
N ARG A 281 -22.29 17.45 4.16
CA ARG A 281 -23.45 16.62 3.84
C ARG A 281 -24.03 15.86 5.06
N GLY A 282 -23.45 15.98 6.24
CA GLY A 282 -23.90 15.26 7.44
C GLY A 282 -23.36 13.83 7.57
N VAL A 283 -22.38 13.43 6.73
CA VAL A 283 -21.77 12.11 6.79
C VAL A 283 -20.96 11.93 8.07
N HIS A 284 -21.10 10.78 8.73
CA HIS A 284 -20.23 10.39 9.84
C HIS A 284 -18.87 9.94 9.29
N VAL A 285 -17.82 10.68 9.65
CA VAL A 285 -16.45 10.43 9.19
C VAL A 285 -15.61 9.82 10.32
N GLU A 286 -14.95 8.70 10.06
CA GLU A 286 -13.99 8.08 10.97
C GLU A 286 -12.61 8.02 10.31
N LEU A 287 -11.59 8.57 10.97
CA LEU A 287 -10.20 8.51 10.56
C LEU A 287 -9.43 7.61 11.54
N ILE A 288 -8.76 6.58 11.02
CA ILE A 288 -7.85 5.71 11.79
C ILE A 288 -6.43 6.01 11.30
N VAL A 289 -5.61 6.59 12.17
CA VAL A 289 -4.27 7.08 11.82
C VAL A 289 -3.25 6.50 12.80
N GLY A 290 -2.07 6.17 12.32
CA GLY A 290 -0.96 5.71 13.17
C GLY A 290 -0.48 6.83 14.11
N ASP A 291 -0.21 6.48 15.36
CA ASP A 291 0.50 7.35 16.29
C ASP A 291 1.88 7.71 15.74
N ARG A 292 2.44 8.81 16.20
CA ARG A 292 3.80 9.23 15.88
C ARG A 292 4.82 8.13 16.14
N THR A 293 4.68 7.39 17.25
CA THR A 293 5.57 6.31 17.64
C THR A 293 5.34 5.01 16.85
N ALA A 294 4.15 4.85 16.30
CA ALA A 294 3.79 3.72 15.41
C ALA A 294 4.22 3.94 13.95
N ASN A 295 4.93 5.03 13.66
CA ASN A 295 5.42 5.36 12.33
C ASN A 295 6.78 4.69 12.07
N ASP A 296 7.02 4.18 10.86
CA ASP A 296 8.28 3.51 10.50
C ASP A 296 9.47 4.46 10.35
N PHE A 297 9.24 5.76 10.29
CA PHE A 297 10.30 6.79 10.36
C PHE A 297 10.55 7.30 11.78
N TYR A 298 9.80 6.83 12.78
CA TYR A 298 10.03 7.27 14.14
C TYR A 298 11.40 6.85 14.66
N ILE A 299 12.08 7.81 15.26
CA ILE A 299 13.38 7.62 15.90
C ILE A 299 13.17 7.73 17.41
N ALA A 300 13.54 6.67 18.13
CA ALA A 300 13.42 6.63 19.57
C ALA A 300 14.33 7.69 20.25
N PRO A 301 13.97 8.16 21.46
CA PRO A 301 14.84 9.03 22.23
C PRO A 301 16.24 8.41 22.46
N GLY A 302 17.29 9.18 22.21
CA GLY A 302 18.68 8.70 22.31
C GLY A 302 19.30 8.22 21.01
N GLU A 303 18.50 7.93 20.00
CA GLU A 303 18.98 7.55 18.67
C GLU A 303 19.43 8.76 17.83
N PRO A 304 20.41 8.62 16.91
CA PRO A 304 20.86 9.70 16.05
C PRO A 304 19.76 10.27 15.18
N PHE A 305 19.61 11.59 15.16
CA PHE A 305 18.62 12.28 14.35
C PHE A 305 18.88 12.11 12.84
N SER A 306 17.81 11.81 12.10
CA SER A 306 17.78 11.89 10.63
C SER A 306 16.64 12.79 10.17
N ALA A 307 16.76 13.35 8.94
CA ALA A 307 15.71 14.20 8.37
C ALA A 307 14.37 13.47 8.21
N SER A 308 14.39 12.17 7.93
CA SER A 308 13.18 11.33 7.86
C SER A 308 12.51 11.16 9.23
N GLY A 309 13.27 11.16 10.32
CA GLY A 309 12.74 11.12 11.69
C GLY A 309 11.91 12.34 12.10
N ALA A 310 11.92 13.42 11.32
CA ALA A 310 11.02 14.54 11.52
C ALA A 310 9.63 14.36 10.89
N LEU A 311 9.46 13.37 10.01
CA LEU A 311 8.20 13.13 9.28
C LEU A 311 7.02 12.76 10.20
N PRO A 312 7.17 11.86 11.19
CA PRO A 312 6.10 11.53 12.10
C PRO A 312 5.52 12.77 12.81
N TYR A 313 6.38 13.69 13.19
CA TYR A 313 5.99 14.96 13.83
C TYR A 313 5.29 15.92 12.87
N LEU A 314 5.71 15.94 11.60
CA LEU A 314 5.04 16.71 10.55
C LEU A 314 3.62 16.20 10.28
N TYR A 315 3.44 14.88 10.27
CA TYR A 315 2.13 14.25 10.07
C TYR A 315 1.20 14.49 11.26
N GLU A 316 1.72 14.42 12.48
CA GLU A 316 0.96 14.76 13.70
C GLU A 316 0.56 16.26 13.71
N ASP A 317 1.45 17.17 13.32
CA ASP A 317 1.14 18.61 13.16
C ASP A 317 0.02 18.83 12.13
N ASN A 318 0.03 18.10 11.01
CA ASN A 318 -1.03 18.17 9.99
C ASN A 318 -2.37 17.67 10.56
N LEU A 319 -2.36 16.56 11.28
CA LEU A 319 -3.57 15.98 11.90
C LEU A 319 -4.13 16.92 12.97
N ARG A 320 -3.29 17.50 13.80
CA ARG A 320 -3.69 18.49 14.80
C ARG A 320 -4.33 19.71 14.14
N ALA A 321 -3.73 20.25 13.09
CA ALA A 321 -4.28 21.37 12.35
C ALA A 321 -5.63 21.04 11.69
N PHE A 322 -5.79 19.82 11.20
CA PHE A 322 -7.05 19.30 10.68
C PHE A 322 -8.12 19.21 11.77
N ALA A 323 -7.82 18.58 12.90
CA ALA A 323 -8.73 18.38 14.01
C ALA A 323 -9.19 19.72 14.61
N ARG A 324 -8.28 20.69 14.81
CA ARG A 324 -8.61 22.04 15.32
C ARG A 324 -9.61 22.77 14.45
N ARG A 325 -9.47 22.70 13.13
CA ARG A 325 -10.41 23.36 12.20
C ARG A 325 -11.80 22.73 12.23
N ARG A 326 -11.91 21.48 12.68
CA ARG A 326 -13.14 20.68 12.70
C ARG A 326 -13.57 20.30 14.12
N HIS A 327 -13.18 21.12 15.10
CA HIS A 327 -13.47 20.86 16.52
C HIS A 327 -14.97 20.65 16.77
N ALA A 328 -15.84 21.41 16.10
CA ALA A 328 -17.29 21.26 16.23
C ALA A 328 -17.78 19.89 15.75
N ALA A 329 -17.25 19.37 14.62
CA ALA A 329 -17.60 18.04 14.11
C ALA A 329 -17.05 16.92 15.03
N ILE A 330 -15.91 17.13 15.69
CA ILE A 330 -15.40 16.20 16.72
C ILE A 330 -16.29 16.23 17.95
N ALA A 331 -16.64 17.42 18.44
CA ALA A 331 -17.48 17.58 19.62
C ALA A 331 -18.89 16.99 19.45
N SER A 332 -19.47 17.09 18.25
CA SER A 332 -20.77 16.48 17.92
C SER A 332 -20.68 14.96 17.67
N GLY A 333 -19.48 14.38 17.57
CA GLY A 333 -19.26 12.98 17.22
C GLY A 333 -19.39 12.66 15.72
N GLN A 334 -19.68 13.66 14.87
CA GLN A 334 -19.74 13.49 13.41
C GLN A 334 -18.38 13.14 12.81
N LEU A 335 -17.29 13.72 13.34
CA LEU A 335 -15.91 13.36 13.00
C LEU A 335 -15.28 12.60 14.17
N GLN A 336 -14.86 11.37 13.92
CA GLN A 336 -14.11 10.58 14.88
C GLN A 336 -12.68 10.41 14.39
N VAL A 337 -11.72 10.86 15.18
CA VAL A 337 -10.29 10.62 14.92
C VAL A 337 -9.79 9.57 15.91
N ARG A 338 -9.22 8.50 15.40
CA ARG A 338 -8.63 7.42 16.18
C ARG A 338 -7.13 7.37 15.95
N ILE A 339 -6.38 7.22 17.02
CA ILE A 339 -4.92 7.13 16.98
C ILE A 339 -4.53 5.70 17.35
N TRP A 340 -4.02 4.97 16.36
CA TRP A 340 -3.58 3.60 16.56
C TRP A 340 -2.19 3.58 17.20
N ASN A 341 -2.08 2.92 18.33
CA ASN A 341 -0.82 2.75 19.06
C ASN A 341 -0.83 1.40 19.79
N ASP A 342 0.01 0.49 19.33
CA ASP A 342 0.39 -0.73 20.04
C ASP A 342 1.89 -0.64 20.32
N PRO A 343 2.33 -0.50 21.59
CA PRO A 343 3.72 -0.21 21.94
C PRO A 343 4.71 -1.20 21.33
N GLY A 344 5.75 -0.69 20.67
CA GLY A 344 6.77 -1.49 19.99
C GLY A 344 6.42 -1.92 18.57
N HIS A 345 5.18 -1.72 18.14
CA HIS A 345 4.68 -2.08 16.82
C HIS A 345 4.43 -0.86 15.92
N THR A 346 4.24 -1.10 14.62
CA THR A 346 4.00 -0.01 13.67
C THR A 346 2.71 -0.21 12.89
N PHE A 347 2.09 0.91 12.50
CA PHE A 347 0.83 0.95 11.78
C PHE A 347 1.05 1.28 10.31
N HIS A 348 0.47 0.47 9.41
CA HIS A 348 0.58 0.69 7.97
C HIS A 348 -0.72 0.33 7.21
N ALA A 349 -1.82 0.09 7.91
CA ALA A 349 -3.09 -0.23 7.28
C ALA A 349 -3.66 0.96 6.49
N LYS A 350 -4.09 0.73 5.25
CA LYS A 350 -4.69 1.72 4.37
C LYS A 350 -5.99 1.19 3.80
N GLY A 351 -6.97 2.07 3.68
CA GLY A 351 -8.22 1.74 3.05
C GLY A 351 -9.27 2.81 3.20
N VAL A 352 -10.33 2.65 2.42
CA VAL A 352 -11.52 3.50 2.48
C VAL A 352 -12.74 2.59 2.47
N TRP A 353 -13.65 2.84 3.41
CA TRP A 353 -14.95 2.16 3.48
C TRP A 353 -16.04 3.22 3.39
N VAL A 354 -17.01 3.01 2.52
CA VAL A 354 -18.09 3.96 2.27
C VAL A 354 -19.42 3.25 2.44
N ASP A 355 -20.18 3.77 3.35
CA ASP A 355 -21.46 3.23 3.77
C ASP A 355 -21.33 1.72 4.11
N GLN A 356 -22.30 0.90 3.83
CA GLN A 356 -22.19 -0.55 3.98
C GLN A 356 -21.82 -1.27 2.66
N ARG A 357 -21.50 -0.50 1.61
CA ARG A 357 -21.37 -1.01 0.26
C ARG A 357 -19.93 -1.14 -0.23
N PHE A 358 -19.15 -0.08 -0.14
CA PHE A 358 -17.83 -0.06 -0.76
C PHE A 358 -16.70 -0.26 0.24
N SER A 359 -15.72 -1.09 -0.14
CA SER A 359 -14.47 -1.26 0.61
C SER A 359 -13.29 -1.24 -0.34
N LEU A 360 -12.43 -0.23 -0.24
CA LEU A 360 -11.20 -0.13 -1.04
C LEU A 360 -10.01 -0.70 -0.26
N LEU A 361 -9.37 -1.70 -0.84
CA LEU A 361 -8.05 -2.20 -0.45
C LEU A 361 -7.01 -1.53 -1.31
N THR A 362 -5.97 -0.94 -0.73
CA THR A 362 -4.94 -0.26 -1.52
C THR A 362 -3.60 -0.21 -0.80
N GLY A 363 -2.50 -0.20 -1.55
CA GLY A 363 -1.17 0.15 -1.06
C GLY A 363 -0.96 1.65 -0.90
N ASN A 364 -1.81 2.48 -1.53
CA ASN A 364 -1.70 3.93 -1.55
C ASN A 364 -1.91 4.53 -0.14
N ASN A 365 -0.90 5.24 0.36
CA ASN A 365 -0.94 5.86 1.69
C ASN A 365 -1.85 7.10 1.77
N LEU A 366 -2.68 7.36 0.76
CA LEU A 366 -3.56 8.55 0.66
C LEU A 366 -2.80 9.87 0.83
N ASN A 367 -1.56 9.90 0.38
CA ASN A 367 -0.68 11.06 0.43
C ASN A 367 -0.35 11.58 -0.99
N PRO A 368 0.24 12.77 -1.14
CA PRO A 368 0.56 13.34 -2.45
C PRO A 368 1.50 12.48 -3.28
N ARG A 369 2.39 11.70 -2.65
CA ARG A 369 3.29 10.77 -3.34
C ARG A 369 2.52 9.65 -4.02
N GLY A 370 1.69 8.92 -3.30
CA GLY A 370 0.84 7.86 -3.84
C GLY A 370 -0.11 8.37 -4.94
N PHE A 371 -0.64 9.59 -4.78
CA PHE A 371 -1.51 10.20 -5.78
C PHE A 371 -0.84 10.64 -7.07
N ASN A 372 0.46 11.04 -7.02
CA ASN A 372 1.07 11.72 -8.17
C ASN A 372 2.30 11.02 -8.73
N LEU A 373 3.01 10.23 -7.94
CA LEU A 373 4.35 9.79 -8.27
C LEU A 373 4.46 8.28 -8.45
N ASP A 374 4.00 7.51 -7.49
CA ASP A 374 4.16 6.06 -7.44
C ASP A 374 3.21 5.35 -8.40
N LEU A 375 3.57 4.13 -8.79
CA LEU A 375 2.69 3.20 -9.50
C LEU A 375 1.95 2.37 -8.47
N GLU A 376 0.67 2.67 -8.31
CA GLU A 376 -0.20 2.10 -7.27
C GLU A 376 -1.27 1.20 -7.87
N ASN A 377 -1.78 0.28 -7.06
CA ASN A 377 -3.02 -0.44 -7.37
C ASN A 377 -3.95 -0.50 -6.17
N GLY A 378 -5.17 -0.96 -6.41
CA GLY A 378 -6.16 -1.24 -5.39
C GLY A 378 -7.19 -2.22 -5.90
N LEU A 379 -7.87 -2.88 -4.96
CA LEU A 379 -9.04 -3.70 -5.20
C LEU A 379 -10.23 -3.03 -4.51
N LEU A 380 -11.23 -2.63 -5.28
CA LEU A 380 -12.48 -2.10 -4.76
C LEU A 380 -13.51 -3.24 -4.69
N ILE A 381 -13.97 -3.54 -3.50
CA ILE A 381 -15.12 -4.43 -3.25
C ILE A 381 -16.36 -3.56 -3.32
N ASP A 382 -17.29 -3.91 -4.21
CA ASP A 382 -18.63 -3.32 -4.34
C ASP A 382 -19.65 -4.37 -3.93
N ASP A 383 -20.29 -4.15 -2.77
CA ASP A 383 -21.24 -5.06 -2.13
C ASP A 383 -22.63 -4.37 -2.00
N PRO A 384 -23.40 -4.27 -3.06
CA PRO A 384 -24.68 -3.57 -3.04
C PRO A 384 -25.76 -4.27 -2.20
N GLN A 385 -25.57 -5.55 -1.84
CA GLN A 385 -26.53 -6.37 -1.10
C GLN A 385 -26.07 -6.69 0.34
N GLY A 386 -24.89 -6.21 0.77
CA GLY A 386 -24.37 -6.43 2.10
C GLY A 386 -23.97 -7.89 2.40
N GLN A 387 -23.59 -8.65 1.39
CA GLN A 387 -23.25 -10.07 1.51
C GLN A 387 -21.92 -10.31 2.24
N TRP A 388 -21.07 -9.30 2.33
CA TRP A 388 -19.74 -9.37 2.94
C TRP A 388 -19.57 -8.42 4.15
N LEU A 389 -20.68 -8.02 4.78
CA LEU A 389 -20.66 -7.07 5.91
C LEU A 389 -19.98 -7.63 7.16
N GLU A 390 -20.24 -8.89 7.51
CA GLU A 390 -19.68 -9.50 8.72
C GLU A 390 -18.14 -9.54 8.70
N PRO A 391 -17.47 -10.07 7.66
CA PRO A 391 -15.99 -10.04 7.57
C PRO A 391 -15.43 -8.62 7.55
N ARG A 392 -16.11 -7.67 6.89
CA ARG A 392 -15.78 -6.25 6.87
C ARG A 392 -15.77 -5.62 8.25
N GLU A 393 -16.84 -5.83 9.04
CA GLU A 393 -16.96 -5.27 10.40
C GLU A 393 -15.98 -5.94 11.37
N ALA A 394 -15.68 -7.22 11.19
CA ALA A 394 -14.66 -7.93 11.94
C ALA A 394 -13.26 -7.30 11.69
N GLU A 395 -12.92 -7.02 10.44
CA GLU A 395 -11.68 -6.31 10.07
C GLU A 395 -11.63 -4.91 10.71
N LEU A 396 -12.69 -4.13 10.62
CA LEU A 396 -12.76 -2.78 11.21
C LEU A 396 -12.63 -2.83 12.75
N THR A 397 -13.21 -3.84 13.39
CA THR A 397 -13.08 -4.07 14.84
C THR A 397 -11.63 -4.31 15.21
N GLU A 398 -10.92 -5.13 14.44
CA GLU A 398 -9.48 -5.38 14.66
C GLU A 398 -8.64 -4.11 14.47
N LEU A 399 -8.89 -3.33 13.42
CA LEU A 399 -8.21 -2.05 13.19
C LEU A 399 -8.43 -1.04 14.33
N ARG A 400 -9.60 -1.09 14.98
CA ARG A 400 -9.96 -0.21 16.09
C ARG A 400 -9.41 -0.65 17.45
N ARG A 401 -8.96 -1.90 17.59
CA ARG A 401 -8.53 -2.50 18.87
C ARG A 401 -7.52 -1.64 19.63
N HIS A 402 -6.50 -1.14 18.93
CA HIS A 402 -5.45 -0.29 19.51
C HIS A 402 -5.59 1.18 19.07
N ALA A 403 -6.80 1.62 18.67
CA ALA A 403 -7.06 2.94 18.13
C ALA A 403 -8.15 3.68 18.90
N PRO A 404 -7.89 4.15 20.13
CA PRO A 404 -8.83 4.95 20.90
C PRO A 404 -9.19 6.24 20.15
N LYS A 405 -10.43 6.73 20.36
CA LYS A 405 -10.88 8.01 19.85
C LYS A 405 -10.23 9.15 20.65
N ILE A 406 -9.80 10.20 19.99
CA ILE A 406 -9.41 11.43 20.68
C ILE A 406 -10.66 12.30 20.99
N ALA A 407 -10.66 12.91 22.15
CA ALA A 407 -11.76 13.80 22.56
C ALA A 407 -11.65 15.17 21.86
N SER A 408 -10.44 15.63 21.58
CA SER A 408 -10.17 16.92 20.94
C SER A 408 -8.78 16.95 20.30
N ALA A 409 -8.46 18.02 19.58
CA ALA A 409 -7.16 18.22 18.97
C ALA A 409 -6.01 18.38 19.99
N GLU A 410 -6.32 18.72 21.22
CA GLU A 410 -5.37 18.90 22.32
C GLU A 410 -4.83 17.55 22.83
N ALA A 411 -5.53 16.45 22.59
CA ALA A 411 -5.05 15.09 22.88
C ALA A 411 -3.86 14.67 21.99
N LEU A 412 -3.62 15.38 20.88
CA LEU A 412 -2.44 15.20 20.03
C LEU A 412 -1.28 16.03 20.63
N GLY A 413 -0.08 15.43 20.68
CA GLY A 413 1.12 16.04 21.25
C GLY A 413 1.37 17.47 20.74
N VAL A 414 1.89 18.37 21.59
CA VAL A 414 2.13 19.77 21.23
C VAL A 414 3.54 19.99 20.66
N LYS A 415 3.70 20.96 19.78
CA LYS A 415 5.00 21.29 19.15
C LYS A 415 6.13 21.58 20.14
N ALA A 416 5.80 22.06 21.32
CA ALA A 416 6.76 22.35 22.37
C ALA A 416 7.45 21.08 22.91
N GLU A 417 6.77 19.94 22.84
CA GLU A 417 7.24 18.62 23.27
C GLU A 417 8.11 17.92 22.24
N HIS A 418 8.18 18.42 20.99
CA HIS A 418 9.05 17.85 19.97
C HIS A 418 10.53 17.95 20.38
N PRO A 419 11.37 16.95 20.06
CA PRO A 419 12.82 17.03 20.28
C PRO A 419 13.43 18.30 19.66
N LYS A 420 14.49 18.83 20.28
CA LYS A 420 15.12 20.09 19.84
C LYS A 420 15.56 20.04 18.36
N GLU A 421 16.10 18.91 17.92
CA GLU A 421 16.57 18.67 16.55
C GLU A 421 15.41 18.72 15.56
N VAL A 422 14.30 18.06 15.88
CA VAL A 422 13.05 18.07 15.08
C VAL A 422 12.51 19.50 14.97
N ARG A 423 12.38 20.22 16.09
CA ARG A 423 11.90 21.62 16.09
C ARG A 423 12.78 22.52 15.23
N LYS A 424 14.12 22.38 15.33
CA LYS A 424 15.07 23.14 14.53
C LYS A 424 14.94 22.82 13.04
N PHE A 425 14.80 21.52 12.69
CA PHE A 425 14.64 21.08 11.31
C PHE A 425 13.33 21.57 10.70
N LEU A 426 12.18 21.36 11.37
CA LEU A 426 10.87 21.78 10.88
C LEU A 426 10.77 23.31 10.78
N ARG A 427 11.42 24.06 11.69
CA ARG A 427 11.49 25.52 11.61
C ARG A 427 12.27 25.96 10.37
N ARG A 428 13.45 25.40 10.11
CA ARG A 428 14.25 25.69 8.91
C ARG A 428 13.48 25.37 7.63
N LEU A 429 12.78 24.22 7.62
CA LEU A 429 11.95 23.79 6.50
C LEU A 429 10.85 24.82 6.16
N ARG A 430 10.20 25.38 7.16
CA ARG A 430 9.18 26.44 7.00
C ARG A 430 9.78 27.73 6.46
N PHE A 431 10.90 28.18 7.01
CA PHE A 431 11.60 29.40 6.57
C PHE A 431 12.12 29.29 5.15
N SER A 432 12.61 28.13 4.73
CA SER A 432 13.11 27.91 3.37
C SER A 432 12.02 27.83 2.29
N ARG A 433 10.73 27.89 2.68
CA ARG A 433 9.56 27.66 1.79
C ARG A 433 9.58 26.31 1.06
N LEU A 434 10.41 25.37 1.49
CA LEU A 434 10.51 24.01 0.92
C LEU A 434 9.45 23.06 1.47
N GLU A 435 8.80 23.40 2.58
CA GLU A 435 7.76 22.56 3.20
C GLU A 435 6.66 22.12 2.20
N PRO A 436 6.09 23.01 1.35
CA PRO A 436 5.10 22.60 0.37
C PRO A 436 5.66 21.64 -0.70
N LEU A 437 6.94 21.80 -1.06
CA LEU A 437 7.60 20.90 -2.01
C LEU A 437 7.82 19.52 -1.41
N ILE A 438 8.31 19.47 -0.18
CA ILE A 438 8.53 18.22 0.57
C ILE A 438 7.20 17.51 0.82
N LYS A 439 6.15 18.22 1.24
CA LYS A 439 4.80 17.66 1.37
C LYS A 439 4.21 17.10 0.07
N ARG A 440 4.70 17.49 -1.11
CA ARG A 440 4.29 16.94 -2.41
C ARG A 440 5.03 15.67 -2.80
N VAL A 441 6.19 15.43 -2.20
CA VAL A 441 7.06 14.28 -2.48
C VAL A 441 6.89 13.19 -1.41
N LEU A 442 6.36 13.56 -0.27
CA LEU A 442 5.97 12.70 0.84
C LEU A 442 4.50 12.38 0.77
#